data_9fa8a5a3cbc5bd1ba3cbd103cdd01d59
#
_entry.id   9fa8a5a3cbc5bd1ba3cbd103cdd01d59
#
_cell.length_a   1.000
_cell.length_b   1.000
_cell.length_c   1.000
_cell.angle_alpha   90.00
_cell.angle_beta   90.00
_cell.angle_gamma   90.00
#
_symmetry.space_group_name_H-M   'P 1'
#
loop_
_entity.id
_entity.type
_entity.pdbx_description
1 polymer ?
#
loop_
_entity_poly.entity_id
_entity_poly.type
_entity_poly.pdbx_seq_one_letter_code
_entity_poly.pdbx_strand_id
1 'polypeptide(L)'
;AAIILNNSFLLLVIMAVAAFTLGQTFMTPLLKLFGASDQLLPVAKSYMRIILMGAIFQTIVPGMNHFIRSMGHPKTAMTRVMIGAGSNVILDWLFIMKFGWGIEGAAWATVTSQLIGGIAVMQFFVKKTTPIKINRRLMKLRAAYVRKIFILGLPPSVMQITNSLLNAILAWSLTHYGNKSLQNVNGMTGGDQAIAAF
;
A
#
# COMPACT_ATOMS: atom_id res chain seq x y z
N ALA A 1 -12.93 22.04 8.93
CA ALA A 1 -11.85 21.46 8.09
C ALA A 1 -10.68 20.90 8.92
N ALA A 2 -10.03 21.71 9.81
CA ALA A 2 -8.86 21.24 10.59
C ALA A 2 -9.14 20.03 11.50
N ILE A 3 -10.30 19.96 12.14
CA ILE A 3 -10.69 18.84 13.00
C ILE A 3 -10.84 17.57 12.17
N ILE A 4 -11.42 17.64 10.99
CA ILE A 4 -11.58 16.48 10.08
C ILE A 4 -10.21 15.98 9.64
N LEU A 5 -9.31 16.83 9.19
CA LEU A 5 -7.95 16.46 8.80
C LEU A 5 -7.23 15.73 9.94
N ASN A 6 -7.24 16.27 11.15
CA ASN A 6 -6.54 15.68 12.30
C ASN A 6 -7.17 14.37 12.76
N ASN A 7 -8.51 14.23 12.70
CA ASN A 7 -9.19 12.97 12.97
C ASN A 7 -8.89 11.92 11.89
N SER A 8 -8.89 12.31 10.61
CA SER A 8 -8.53 11.41 9.50
C SER A 8 -7.08 10.95 9.61
N PHE A 9 -6.15 11.86 9.92
CA PHE A 9 -4.75 11.49 10.13
C PHE A 9 -4.59 10.44 11.25
N LEU A 10 -5.26 10.66 12.40
CA LEU A 10 -5.22 9.73 13.51
C LEU A 10 -5.83 8.37 13.14
N LEU A 11 -6.95 8.36 12.41
CA LEU A 11 -7.57 7.14 11.89
C LEU A 11 -6.64 6.39 10.92
N LEU A 12 -5.97 7.11 10.01
CA LEU A 12 -5.00 6.50 9.09
C LEU A 12 -3.85 5.83 9.85
N VAL A 13 -3.34 6.46 10.92
CA VAL A 13 -2.31 5.87 11.77
C VAL A 13 -2.83 4.61 12.47
N ILE A 14 -4.03 4.66 13.06
CA ILE A 14 -4.64 3.50 13.73
C ILE A 14 -4.85 2.35 12.74
N MET A 15 -5.39 2.65 11.56
CA MET A 15 -5.61 1.63 10.52
C MET A 15 -4.30 1.05 10.00
N ALA A 16 -3.25 1.86 9.86
CA ALA A 16 -1.93 1.40 9.45
C ALA A 16 -1.30 0.45 10.48
N VAL A 17 -1.40 0.79 11.78
CA VAL A 17 -0.93 -0.08 12.87
C VAL A 17 -1.74 -1.37 12.93
N ALA A 18 -3.06 -1.29 12.76
CA ALA A 18 -3.92 -2.47 12.71
C ALA A 18 -3.56 -3.36 11.50
N ALA A 19 -3.38 -2.79 10.32
CA ALA A 19 -2.97 -3.52 9.11
C ALA A 19 -1.60 -4.18 9.28
N PHE A 20 -0.64 -3.49 9.90
CA PHE A 20 0.67 -4.07 10.22
C PHE A 20 0.55 -5.26 11.18
N THR A 21 -0.15 -5.09 12.29
CA THR A 21 -0.30 -6.15 13.31
C THR A 21 -1.06 -7.36 12.76
N LEU A 22 -2.19 -7.14 12.11
CA LEU A 22 -2.97 -8.21 11.49
C LEU A 22 -2.19 -8.89 10.35
N GLY A 23 -1.52 -8.11 9.51
CA GLY A 23 -0.70 -8.63 8.43
C GLY A 23 0.45 -9.51 8.93
N GLN A 24 1.15 -9.09 9.99
CA GLN A 24 2.22 -9.90 10.60
C GLN A 24 1.68 -11.18 11.25
N THR A 25 0.55 -11.09 11.97
CA THR A 25 -0.03 -12.23 12.70
C THR A 25 -0.61 -13.28 11.75
N PHE A 26 -1.33 -12.83 10.72
CA PHE A 26 -2.01 -13.70 9.77
C PHE A 26 -1.27 -13.86 8.43
N MET A 27 0.01 -13.54 8.36
CA MET A 27 0.80 -13.56 7.13
C MET A 27 0.72 -14.91 6.41
N THR A 28 0.97 -16.01 7.13
CA THR A 28 1.00 -17.35 6.54
C THR A 28 -0.35 -17.80 6.01
N PRO A 29 -1.45 -17.73 6.77
CA PRO A 29 -2.76 -18.12 6.24
C PRO A 29 -3.22 -17.21 5.09
N LEU A 30 -2.90 -15.91 5.13
CA LEU A 30 -3.22 -14.98 4.04
C LEU A 30 -2.48 -15.36 2.75
N LEU A 31 -1.17 -15.58 2.81
CA LEU A 31 -0.40 -15.97 1.63
C LEU A 31 -0.89 -17.29 1.02
N LYS A 32 -1.24 -18.28 1.85
CA LYS A 32 -1.81 -19.55 1.37
C LYS A 32 -3.21 -19.36 0.77
N LEU A 33 -4.03 -18.50 1.34
CA LEU A 33 -5.36 -18.16 0.80
C LEU A 33 -5.26 -17.51 -0.59
N PHE A 34 -4.23 -16.67 -0.82
CA PHE A 34 -3.95 -16.05 -2.12
C PHE A 34 -3.15 -16.96 -3.09
N GLY A 35 -3.00 -18.24 -2.78
CA GLY A 35 -2.46 -19.23 -3.69
C GLY A 35 -0.94 -19.39 -3.66
N ALA A 36 -0.26 -18.87 -2.63
CA ALA A 36 1.18 -19.10 -2.51
C ALA A 36 1.48 -20.58 -2.30
N SER A 37 2.24 -21.18 -3.22
CA SER A 37 2.74 -22.54 -3.10
C SER A 37 3.76 -22.66 -1.95
N ASP A 38 3.95 -23.88 -1.42
CA ASP A 38 4.91 -24.08 -0.31
C ASP A 38 6.35 -23.73 -0.72
N GLN A 39 6.67 -23.76 -2.02
CA GLN A 39 7.97 -23.34 -2.56
C GLN A 39 8.13 -21.81 -2.59
N LEU A 40 7.07 -21.07 -2.90
CA LEU A 40 7.08 -19.59 -2.96
C LEU A 40 6.88 -18.96 -1.59
N LEU A 41 6.35 -19.70 -0.63
CA LEU A 41 5.97 -19.19 0.70
C LEU A 41 7.13 -18.50 1.44
N PRO A 42 8.38 -19.01 1.49
CA PRO A 42 9.47 -18.34 2.20
C PRO A 42 9.83 -17.00 1.57
N VAL A 43 9.90 -16.94 0.24
CA VAL A 43 10.22 -15.70 -0.51
C VAL A 43 9.09 -14.67 -0.36
N ALA A 44 7.84 -15.12 -0.50
CA ALA A 44 6.67 -14.25 -0.31
C ALA A 44 6.58 -13.70 1.12
N LYS A 45 6.97 -14.47 2.13
CA LYS A 45 7.04 -14.02 3.53
C LYS A 45 8.10 -12.94 3.75
N SER A 46 9.31 -13.12 3.22
CA SER A 46 10.38 -12.12 3.30
C SER A 46 9.91 -10.81 2.68
N TYR A 47 9.38 -10.86 1.47
CA TYR A 47 8.84 -9.70 0.78
C TYR A 47 7.71 -9.01 1.56
N MET A 48 6.69 -9.78 1.97
CA MET A 48 5.52 -9.26 2.69
C MET A 48 5.91 -8.62 4.04
N ARG A 49 6.88 -9.21 4.77
CA ARG A 49 7.37 -8.66 6.03
C ARG A 49 7.95 -7.27 5.85
N ILE A 50 8.76 -7.07 4.80
CA ILE A 50 9.36 -5.76 4.50
C ILE A 50 8.27 -4.76 4.09
N ILE A 51 7.36 -5.15 3.20
CA ILE A 51 6.24 -4.29 2.76
C ILE A 51 5.35 -3.87 3.93
N LEU A 52 5.05 -4.78 4.85
CA LEU A 52 4.25 -4.46 6.04
C LEU A 52 4.92 -3.44 6.96
N MET A 53 6.26 -3.42 7.05
CA MET A 53 6.97 -2.34 7.76
C MET A 53 6.67 -0.96 7.15
N GLY A 54 6.46 -0.91 5.82
CA GLY A 54 6.06 0.29 5.09
C GLY A 54 4.56 0.63 5.17
N ALA A 55 3.73 -0.22 5.79
CA ALA A 55 2.26 -0.06 5.79
C ALA A 55 1.80 1.30 6.34
N ILE A 56 2.53 1.88 7.29
CA ILE A 56 2.26 3.22 7.83
C ILE A 56 2.34 4.27 6.72
N PHE A 57 3.41 4.26 5.93
CA PHE A 57 3.59 5.21 4.83
C PHE A 57 2.61 4.93 3.69
N GLN A 58 2.39 3.66 3.37
CA GLN A 58 1.45 3.20 2.34
C GLN A 58 0.00 3.65 2.62
N THR A 59 -0.39 3.77 3.87
CA THR A 59 -1.72 4.22 4.28
C THR A 59 -1.80 5.74 4.39
N ILE A 60 -0.80 6.37 5.04
CA ILE A 60 -0.83 7.80 5.35
C ILE A 60 -0.58 8.65 4.11
N VAL A 61 0.36 8.27 3.24
CA VAL A 61 0.78 9.11 2.10
C VAL A 61 -0.37 9.37 1.13
N PRO A 62 -1.09 8.36 0.60
CA PRO A 62 -2.21 8.61 -0.29
C PRO A 62 -3.35 9.33 0.44
N GLY A 63 -3.68 8.95 1.68
CA GLY A 63 -4.72 9.60 2.46
C GLY A 63 -4.47 11.10 2.63
N MET A 64 -3.27 11.48 3.06
CA MET A 64 -2.90 12.89 3.22
C MET A 64 -2.78 13.63 1.88
N ASN A 65 -2.39 12.94 0.81
CA ASN A 65 -2.32 13.52 -0.53
C ASN A 65 -3.70 13.93 -1.06
N HIS A 66 -4.77 13.17 -0.73
CA HIS A 66 -6.14 13.55 -1.03
C HIS A 66 -6.54 14.88 -0.36
N PHE A 67 -6.07 15.13 0.87
CA PHE A 67 -6.31 16.43 1.53
C PHE A 67 -5.58 17.58 0.81
N ILE A 68 -4.37 17.38 0.31
CA ILE A 68 -3.67 18.41 -0.47
C ILE A 68 -4.47 18.78 -1.72
N ARG A 69 -5.05 17.78 -2.42
CA ARG A 69 -5.92 18.02 -3.59
C ARG A 69 -7.18 18.80 -3.21
N SER A 70 -7.84 18.41 -2.11
CA SER A 70 -9.07 19.05 -1.65
C SER A 70 -8.86 20.50 -1.15
N MET A 71 -7.62 20.85 -0.77
CA MET A 71 -7.23 22.23 -0.43
C MET A 71 -6.93 23.12 -1.65
N GLY A 72 -7.17 22.64 -2.88
CA GLY A 72 -6.93 23.40 -4.09
C GLY A 72 -5.49 23.35 -4.61
N HIS A 73 -4.67 22.39 -4.13
CA HIS A 73 -3.28 22.24 -4.57
C HIS A 73 -3.02 20.91 -5.34
N PRO A 74 -3.78 20.60 -6.42
CA PRO A 74 -3.64 19.33 -7.13
C PRO A 74 -2.26 19.17 -7.79
N LYS A 75 -1.67 20.24 -8.32
CA LYS A 75 -0.32 20.23 -8.89
C LYS A 75 0.73 19.82 -7.84
N THR A 76 0.64 20.38 -6.65
CA THR A 76 1.54 20.04 -5.53
C THR A 76 1.35 18.58 -5.12
N ALA A 77 0.12 18.10 -5.04
CA ALA A 77 -0.18 16.70 -4.74
C ALA A 77 0.42 15.76 -5.78
N MET A 78 0.27 16.08 -7.07
CA MET A 78 0.85 15.31 -8.18
C MET A 78 2.40 15.27 -8.10
N THR A 79 3.05 16.42 -7.93
CA THR A 79 4.52 16.49 -7.81
C THR A 79 5.05 15.58 -6.71
N ARG A 80 4.35 15.47 -5.58
CA ARG A 80 4.77 14.63 -4.45
C ARG A 80 4.61 13.14 -4.74
N VAL A 81 3.57 12.76 -5.47
CA VAL A 81 3.42 11.38 -5.98
C VAL A 81 4.55 11.07 -6.96
N MET A 82 4.88 12.00 -7.85
CA MET A 82 5.98 11.81 -8.80
C MET A 82 7.35 11.68 -8.12
N ILE A 83 7.59 12.41 -7.02
CA ILE A 83 8.81 12.25 -6.22
C ILE A 83 8.88 10.82 -5.65
N GLY A 84 7.79 10.31 -5.08
CA GLY A 84 7.74 8.94 -4.57
C GLY A 84 7.97 7.90 -5.66
N ALA A 85 7.23 8.02 -6.78
CA ALA A 85 7.34 7.09 -7.91
C ALA A 85 8.73 7.14 -8.57
N GLY A 86 9.26 8.33 -8.82
CA GLY A 86 10.61 8.48 -9.39
C GLY A 86 11.70 7.93 -8.46
N SER A 87 11.57 8.16 -7.15
CA SER A 87 12.48 7.56 -6.17
C SER A 87 12.40 6.04 -6.17
N ASN A 88 11.19 5.46 -6.36
CA ASN A 88 11.02 4.01 -6.42
C ASN A 88 11.79 3.41 -7.61
N VAL A 89 11.62 3.96 -8.81
CA VAL A 89 12.33 3.49 -10.01
C VAL A 89 13.86 3.53 -9.81
N ILE A 90 14.37 4.62 -9.24
CA ILE A 90 15.82 4.76 -8.99
C ILE A 90 16.30 3.75 -7.96
N LEU A 91 15.54 3.55 -6.87
CA LEU A 91 15.89 2.63 -5.79
C LEU A 91 15.74 1.17 -6.24
N ASP A 92 14.75 0.83 -7.07
CA ASP A 92 14.60 -0.50 -7.66
C ASP A 92 15.83 -0.84 -8.50
N TRP A 93 16.24 0.07 -9.39
CA TRP A 93 17.47 -0.12 -10.16
C TRP A 93 18.68 -0.32 -9.24
N LEU A 94 18.83 0.50 -8.20
CA LEU A 94 19.96 0.45 -7.29
C LEU A 94 20.01 -0.85 -6.48
N PHE A 95 18.88 -1.24 -5.86
CA PHE A 95 18.84 -2.37 -4.93
C PHE A 95 18.79 -3.70 -5.67
N ILE A 96 18.10 -3.77 -6.81
CA ILE A 96 17.98 -5.01 -7.58
C ILE A 96 19.22 -5.21 -8.47
N MET A 97 19.59 -4.18 -9.28
CA MET A 97 20.62 -4.35 -10.29
C MET A 97 22.05 -4.15 -9.73
N LYS A 98 22.26 -3.14 -8.89
CA LYS A 98 23.60 -2.82 -8.39
C LYS A 98 23.96 -3.61 -7.14
N PHE A 99 23.04 -3.77 -6.19
CA PHE A 99 23.31 -4.48 -4.95
C PHE A 99 22.93 -5.97 -5.02
N GLY A 100 22.16 -6.39 -6.04
CA GLY A 100 21.80 -7.79 -6.23
C GLY A 100 20.86 -8.38 -5.18
N TRP A 101 20.10 -7.53 -4.48
CA TRP A 101 19.19 -7.97 -3.40
C TRP A 101 17.93 -8.68 -3.91
N GLY A 102 17.74 -8.78 -5.23
CA GLY A 102 16.60 -9.47 -5.83
C GLY A 102 15.24 -8.96 -5.33
N ILE A 103 14.35 -9.88 -4.96
CA ILE A 103 12.97 -9.57 -4.55
C ILE A 103 12.92 -8.75 -3.25
N GLU A 104 13.82 -9.00 -2.31
CA GLU A 104 13.91 -8.20 -1.09
C GLU A 104 14.34 -6.77 -1.38
N GLY A 105 15.21 -6.57 -2.38
CA GLY A 105 15.60 -5.26 -2.88
C GLY A 105 14.42 -4.45 -3.39
N ALA A 106 13.53 -5.07 -4.16
CA ALA A 106 12.28 -4.43 -4.62
C ALA A 106 11.38 -4.00 -3.44
N ALA A 107 11.26 -4.85 -2.41
CA ALA A 107 10.50 -4.51 -1.22
C ALA A 107 11.09 -3.31 -0.47
N TRP A 108 12.39 -3.28 -0.27
CA TRP A 108 13.10 -2.17 0.37
C TRP A 108 13.03 -0.88 -0.45
N ALA A 109 13.13 -0.96 -1.78
CA ALA A 109 12.97 0.18 -2.67
C ALA A 109 11.57 0.78 -2.54
N THR A 110 10.55 -0.05 -2.49
CA THR A 110 9.16 0.36 -2.29
C THR A 110 8.96 1.05 -0.95
N VAL A 111 9.41 0.47 0.15
CA VAL A 111 9.27 1.07 1.50
C VAL A 111 10.04 2.38 1.60
N THR A 112 11.27 2.42 1.08
CA THR A 112 12.10 3.64 1.13
C THR A 112 11.53 4.75 0.27
N SER A 113 11.02 4.45 -0.92
CA SER A 113 10.35 5.44 -1.78
C SER A 113 9.08 5.99 -1.16
N GLN A 114 8.30 5.15 -0.48
CA GLN A 114 7.12 5.58 0.29
C GLN A 114 7.49 6.48 1.46
N LEU A 115 8.61 6.22 2.15
CA LEU A 115 9.14 7.09 3.18
C LEU A 115 9.50 8.47 2.59
N ILE A 116 10.22 8.50 1.46
CA ILE A 116 10.58 9.74 0.75
C ILE A 116 9.32 10.51 0.35
N GLY A 117 8.36 9.84 -0.29
CA GLY A 117 7.05 10.39 -0.65
C GLY A 117 6.28 10.91 0.58
N GLY A 118 6.34 10.16 1.68
CA GLY A 118 5.73 10.53 2.97
C GLY A 118 6.33 11.80 3.54
N ILE A 119 7.65 11.92 3.58
CA ILE A 119 8.35 13.14 4.01
C ILE A 119 7.93 14.31 3.11
N ALA A 120 7.92 14.10 1.79
CA ALA A 120 7.48 15.11 0.84
C ALA A 120 6.03 15.55 1.08
N VAL A 121 5.09 14.67 1.35
CA VAL A 121 3.70 14.99 1.67
C VAL A 121 3.59 15.72 3.00
N MET A 122 4.28 15.25 4.04
CA MET A 122 4.23 15.85 5.37
C MET A 122 4.82 17.26 5.42
N GLN A 123 5.86 17.54 4.63
CA GLN A 123 6.42 18.88 4.46
C GLN A 123 5.38 19.93 4.06
N PHE A 124 4.34 19.53 3.31
CA PHE A 124 3.26 20.46 2.95
C PHE A 124 2.50 20.94 4.18
N PHE A 125 2.19 20.05 5.12
CA PHE A 125 1.41 20.36 6.32
C PHE A 125 2.21 21.10 7.41
N VAL A 126 3.54 21.08 7.32
CA VAL A 126 4.44 21.80 8.24
C VAL A 126 4.70 23.23 7.76
N LYS A 127 4.57 23.52 6.45
CA LYS A 127 4.80 24.86 5.91
C LYS A 127 3.85 25.90 6.52
N LYS A 128 4.37 27.10 6.78
CA LYS A 128 3.60 28.21 7.37
C LYS A 128 2.42 28.68 6.49
N THR A 129 2.55 28.51 5.18
CA THR A 129 1.57 28.93 4.17
C THR A 129 0.39 27.97 4.01
N THR A 130 0.41 26.82 4.65
CA THR A 130 -0.67 25.84 4.53
C THR A 130 -1.90 26.27 5.33
N PRO A 131 -3.10 26.30 4.72
CA PRO A 131 -4.31 26.80 5.37
C PRO A 131 -4.78 25.92 6.55
N ILE A 132 -4.46 24.64 6.54
CA ILE A 132 -4.85 23.69 7.59
C ILE A 132 -3.63 22.88 8.00
N LYS A 133 -3.28 22.94 9.30
CA LYS A 133 -2.11 22.26 9.88
C LYS A 133 -2.51 21.06 10.70
N ILE A 134 -1.59 20.10 10.78
CA ILE A 134 -1.67 19.00 11.74
C ILE A 134 -1.35 19.57 13.12
N ASN A 135 -2.29 19.43 14.06
CA ASN A 135 -2.14 19.92 15.42
C ASN A 135 -2.49 18.81 16.42
N ARG A 136 -1.53 18.44 17.26
CA ARG A 136 -1.71 17.40 18.28
C ARG A 136 -2.90 17.64 19.22
N ARG A 137 -3.22 18.90 19.52
CA ARG A 137 -4.37 19.25 20.39
C ARG A 137 -5.73 18.93 19.74
N LEU A 138 -5.78 18.85 18.41
CA LEU A 138 -6.99 18.50 17.64
C LEU A 138 -7.07 17.00 17.30
N MET A 139 -6.05 16.22 17.62
CA MET A 139 -6.02 14.76 17.45
C MET A 139 -6.82 14.05 18.56
N LYS A 140 -8.08 14.41 18.72
CA LYS A 140 -9.03 13.70 19.59
C LYS A 140 -10.11 13.09 18.73
N LEU A 141 -10.24 11.75 18.76
CA LEU A 141 -11.31 11.07 18.05
C LEU A 141 -12.67 11.55 18.55
N ARG A 142 -13.42 12.18 17.66
CA ARG A 142 -14.80 12.58 17.93
C ARG A 142 -15.73 11.70 17.11
N ALA A 143 -16.57 10.92 17.77
CA ALA A 143 -17.46 9.94 17.15
C ALA A 143 -18.27 10.49 15.95
N ALA A 144 -18.74 11.74 16.06
CA ALA A 144 -19.49 12.40 14.98
C ALA A 144 -18.66 12.58 13.69
N TYR A 145 -17.38 12.92 13.80
CA TYR A 145 -16.50 13.08 12.62
C TYR A 145 -16.03 11.72 12.10
N VAL A 146 -15.74 10.77 13.00
CA VAL A 146 -15.40 9.40 12.64
C VAL A 146 -16.53 8.77 11.84
N ARG A 147 -17.78 8.87 12.31
CA ARG A 147 -18.96 8.37 11.58
C ARG A 147 -19.06 8.98 10.17
N LYS A 148 -18.87 10.30 10.03
CA LYS A 148 -18.90 10.98 8.72
C LYS A 148 -17.79 10.45 7.79
N ILE A 149 -16.57 10.26 8.31
CA ILE A 149 -15.45 9.73 7.52
C ILE A 149 -15.76 8.32 7.03
N PHE A 150 -16.30 7.46 7.89
CA PHE A 150 -16.70 6.11 7.51
C PHE A 150 -17.81 6.11 6.45
N ILE A 151 -18.87 6.89 6.63
CA ILE A 151 -19.99 6.95 5.66
C ILE A 151 -19.50 7.41 4.29
N LEU A 152 -18.67 8.47 4.24
CA LEU A 152 -18.11 8.98 2.99
C LEU A 152 -17.07 8.06 2.36
N GLY A 153 -16.42 7.22 3.17
CA GLY A 153 -15.44 6.25 2.72
C GLY A 153 -16.06 4.93 2.23
N LEU A 154 -17.34 4.64 2.55
CA LEU A 154 -17.98 3.39 2.17
C LEU A 154 -18.01 3.15 0.66
N PRO A 155 -18.46 4.09 -0.21
CA PRO A 155 -18.53 3.83 -1.64
C PRO A 155 -17.17 3.45 -2.26
N PRO A 156 -16.08 4.21 -2.06
CA PRO A 156 -14.77 3.81 -2.60
C PRO A 156 -14.24 2.52 -1.95
N SER A 157 -14.58 2.22 -0.70
CA SER A 157 -14.19 0.97 -0.04
C SER A 157 -14.86 -0.24 -0.66
N VAL A 158 -16.15 -0.16 -0.96
CA VAL A 158 -16.89 -1.23 -1.65
C VAL A 158 -16.28 -1.50 -3.03
N MET A 159 -15.97 -0.44 -3.78
CA MET A 159 -15.32 -0.56 -5.09
C MET A 159 -13.95 -1.27 -4.97
N GLN A 160 -13.15 -0.91 -3.97
CA GLN A 160 -11.84 -1.52 -3.76
C GLN A 160 -11.94 -2.99 -3.32
N ILE A 161 -12.91 -3.33 -2.48
CA ILE A 161 -13.18 -4.72 -2.08
C ILE A 161 -13.59 -5.54 -3.31
N THR A 162 -14.49 -5.00 -4.14
CA THR A 162 -14.92 -5.66 -5.38
C THR A 162 -13.74 -5.94 -6.32
N ASN A 163 -12.85 -4.96 -6.52
CA ASN A 163 -11.65 -5.15 -7.33
C ASN A 163 -10.71 -6.22 -6.73
N SER A 164 -10.55 -6.23 -5.41
CA SER A 164 -9.72 -7.23 -4.72
C SER A 164 -10.31 -8.64 -4.87
N LEU A 165 -11.63 -8.79 -4.75
CA LEU A 165 -12.31 -10.06 -4.96
C LEU A 165 -12.19 -10.52 -6.41
N LEU A 166 -12.36 -9.62 -7.37
CA LEU A 166 -12.18 -9.92 -8.80
C LEU A 166 -10.76 -10.46 -9.06
N ASN A 167 -9.73 -9.76 -8.57
CA ASN A 167 -8.35 -10.20 -8.73
C ASN A 167 -8.09 -11.56 -8.05
N ALA A 168 -8.66 -11.81 -6.88
CA ALA A 168 -8.53 -13.09 -6.19
C ALA A 168 -9.20 -14.24 -6.98
N ILE A 169 -10.40 -14.01 -7.53
CA ILE A 169 -11.11 -14.99 -8.36
C ILE A 169 -10.33 -15.24 -9.65
N LEU A 170 -9.80 -14.20 -10.29
CA LEU A 170 -8.98 -14.34 -11.50
C LEU A 170 -7.70 -15.12 -11.22
N ALA A 171 -6.98 -14.79 -10.16
CA ALA A 171 -5.78 -15.51 -9.76
C ALA A 171 -6.07 -16.98 -9.48
N TRP A 172 -7.15 -17.27 -8.74
CA TRP A 172 -7.59 -18.65 -8.48
C TRP A 172 -7.95 -19.38 -9.78
N SER A 173 -8.70 -18.75 -10.67
CA SER A 173 -9.09 -19.32 -11.96
C SER A 173 -7.87 -19.61 -12.84
N LEU A 174 -6.93 -18.65 -12.93
CA LEU A 174 -5.68 -18.80 -13.68
C LEU A 174 -4.83 -19.94 -13.13
N THR A 175 -4.72 -20.07 -11.82
CA THR A 175 -4.03 -21.19 -11.18
C THR A 175 -4.70 -22.51 -11.51
N HIS A 176 -6.02 -22.59 -11.37
CA HIS A 176 -6.77 -23.83 -11.56
C HIS A 176 -6.75 -24.31 -13.03
N TYR A 177 -7.04 -23.42 -13.96
CA TYR A 177 -7.10 -23.75 -15.39
C TYR A 177 -5.69 -23.77 -16.02
N GLY A 178 -4.79 -22.92 -15.58
CA GLY A 178 -3.40 -22.92 -16.04
C GLY A 178 -2.70 -24.23 -15.74
N ASN A 179 -2.91 -24.81 -14.57
CA ASN A 179 -2.37 -26.13 -14.22
C ASN A 179 -2.92 -27.26 -15.10
N LYS A 180 -4.11 -27.09 -15.68
CA LYS A 180 -4.72 -28.08 -16.61
C LYS A 180 -4.26 -27.91 -18.05
N SER A 181 -3.96 -26.68 -18.47
CA SER A 181 -3.75 -26.33 -19.89
C SER A 181 -2.28 -26.14 -20.25
N LEU A 182 -1.43 -25.78 -19.28
CA LEU A 182 -0.02 -25.51 -19.51
C LEU A 182 0.86 -26.60 -18.89
N GLN A 183 1.87 -27.04 -19.65
CA GLN A 183 2.87 -27.97 -19.14
C GLN A 183 3.82 -27.26 -18.16
N ASN A 184 4.29 -27.99 -17.17
CA ASN A 184 5.30 -27.46 -16.24
C ASN A 184 6.61 -27.19 -16.99
N VAL A 185 7.03 -25.93 -17.02
CA VAL A 185 8.27 -25.48 -17.67
C VAL A 185 9.14 -24.78 -16.64
N ASN A 186 10.42 -25.10 -16.63
CA ASN A 186 11.41 -24.46 -15.74
C ASN A 186 11.08 -24.49 -14.24
N GLY A 187 10.39 -25.54 -13.78
CA GLY A 187 10.03 -25.68 -12.36
C GLY A 187 8.84 -24.84 -11.89
N MET A 188 8.23 -24.09 -12.78
CA MET A 188 6.97 -23.37 -12.51
C MET A 188 5.78 -24.23 -12.92
N THR A 189 4.72 -24.22 -12.09
CA THR A 189 3.45 -24.86 -12.45
C THR A 189 2.76 -24.07 -13.57
N GLY A 190 1.89 -24.73 -14.35
CA GLY A 190 1.12 -24.04 -15.40
C GLY A 190 0.27 -22.87 -14.85
N GLY A 191 -0.19 -22.97 -13.61
CA GLY A 191 -0.89 -21.91 -12.91
C GLY A 191 0.01 -20.71 -12.60
N ASP A 192 1.24 -20.94 -12.14
CA ASP A 192 2.19 -19.87 -11.87
C ASP A 192 2.57 -19.10 -13.14
N GLN A 193 2.71 -19.81 -14.27
CA GLN A 193 2.95 -19.21 -15.58
C GLN A 193 1.76 -18.37 -16.05
N ALA A 194 0.53 -18.83 -15.85
CA ALA A 194 -0.68 -18.10 -16.19
C ALA A 194 -0.85 -16.82 -15.37
N ILE A 195 -0.49 -16.86 -14.08
CA ILE A 195 -0.49 -15.67 -13.22
C ILE A 195 0.61 -14.68 -13.63
N ALA A 196 1.80 -15.16 -14.01
CA ALA A 196 2.90 -14.29 -14.42
C ALA A 196 2.63 -13.57 -15.76
N ALA A 197 1.75 -14.13 -16.59
CA ALA A 197 1.34 -13.54 -17.87
C ALA A 197 0.17 -12.53 -17.75
N PHE A 198 -0.49 -12.49 -16.58
CA PHE A 198 -1.60 -11.58 -16.28
C PHE A 198 -1.14 -10.30 -15.61
#